data_15985dafe1c15372f9c5d5bb07dadc30
#
_entry.id   15985dafe1c15372f9c5d5bb07dadc30
#
_cell.length_a   1.000
_cell.length_b   1.000
_cell.length_c   1.000
_cell.angle_alpha   90.00
_cell.angle_beta   90.00
_cell.angle_gamma   90.00
#
_symmetry.space_group_name_H-M   'P 1'
#
loop_
_entity.id
_entity.type
_entity.pdbx_description
1 polymer ?
#
loop_
_entity_poly.entity_id
_entity_poly.type
_entity_poly.pdbx_seq_one_letter_code
_entity_poly.pdbx_strand_id
1 'polypeptide(L)'
;MKIEVRYQSLGGNTKRVAEEISKYLGITAKSIDNEINEKIDYLFIGGGVYKFGIDESLSKYIDKLDNKKIGMIVPFSTCAGFNLINKTIREKSIEKNIPVYDKDLCIKFGFSGFKLFGLKGGKINTEQINQIKEFIDEFNKYKENN
;
A
#
# COMPACT_ATOMS: atom_id res chain seq x y z
N MET A 1 -2.01 -12.00 -16.04
CA MET A 1 -1.37 -11.57 -14.78
C MET A 1 -2.28 -10.58 -14.10
N LYS A 2 -2.80 -10.94 -12.91
CA LYS A 2 -3.78 -10.13 -12.19
C LYS A 2 -3.11 -9.30 -11.08
N ILE A 3 -3.30 -7.98 -11.13
CA ILE A 3 -2.79 -7.02 -10.14
C ILE A 3 -3.98 -6.37 -9.45
N GLU A 4 -3.90 -6.22 -8.13
CA GLU A 4 -4.88 -5.44 -7.36
C GLU A 4 -4.19 -4.48 -6.39
N VAL A 5 -4.85 -3.38 -6.08
CA VAL A 5 -4.41 -2.40 -5.08
C VAL A 5 -5.46 -2.34 -3.97
N ARG A 6 -5.02 -2.59 -2.74
CA ARG A 6 -5.83 -2.49 -1.52
C ARG A 6 -5.24 -1.48 -0.57
N TYR A 7 -6.09 -0.66 0.03
CA TYR A 7 -5.65 0.35 0.99
C TYR A 7 -6.55 0.42 2.21
N GLN A 8 -5.95 0.76 3.33
CA GLN A 8 -6.60 1.23 4.53
C GLN A 8 -6.27 2.72 4.69
N SER A 9 -7.27 3.58 4.86
CA SER A 9 -7.07 5.02 4.99
C SER A 9 -8.16 5.66 5.84
N LEU A 10 -7.77 6.37 6.90
CA LEU A 10 -8.69 7.16 7.73
C LEU A 10 -8.71 8.63 7.25
N GLY A 11 -7.55 9.22 7.01
CA GLY A 11 -7.42 10.64 6.62
C GLY A 11 -7.42 10.91 5.12
N GLY A 12 -7.41 9.87 4.27
CA GLY A 12 -7.43 9.98 2.82
C GLY A 12 -6.07 10.02 2.13
N ASN A 13 -4.96 10.17 2.83
CA ASN A 13 -3.62 10.22 2.23
C ASN A 13 -3.25 8.89 1.56
N THR A 14 -3.41 7.77 2.26
CA THR A 14 -3.11 6.45 1.72
C THR A 14 -4.04 6.12 0.54
N LYS A 15 -5.31 6.52 0.61
CA LYS A 15 -6.24 6.38 -0.51
C LYS A 15 -5.72 7.10 -1.75
N ARG A 16 -5.25 8.35 -1.64
CA ARG A 16 -4.70 9.10 -2.79
C ARG A 16 -3.46 8.45 -3.38
N VAL A 17 -2.57 7.92 -2.54
CA VAL A 17 -1.39 7.17 -3.01
C VAL A 17 -1.84 5.90 -3.74
N ALA A 18 -2.80 5.16 -3.19
CA ALA A 18 -3.36 3.97 -3.84
C ALA A 18 -4.02 4.28 -5.19
N GLU A 19 -4.76 5.38 -5.28
CA GLU A 19 -5.38 5.84 -6.52
C GLU A 19 -4.33 6.22 -7.58
N GLU A 20 -3.24 6.88 -7.17
CA GLU A 20 -2.16 7.24 -8.09
C GLU A 20 -1.38 6.00 -8.56
N ILE A 21 -1.06 5.05 -7.68
CA ILE A 21 -0.50 3.73 -8.04
C ILE A 21 -1.40 3.05 -9.08
N SER A 22 -2.69 2.99 -8.81
CA SER A 22 -3.69 2.32 -9.65
C SER A 22 -3.82 2.95 -11.03
N LYS A 23 -3.69 4.27 -11.12
CA LYS A 23 -3.68 5.01 -12.38
C LYS A 23 -2.51 4.57 -13.28
N TYR A 24 -1.30 4.45 -12.73
CA TYR A 24 -0.14 3.96 -13.49
C TYR A 24 -0.22 2.48 -13.86
N LEU A 25 -0.97 1.69 -13.09
CA LEU A 25 -1.21 0.26 -13.37
C LEU A 25 -2.42 0.03 -14.29
N GLY A 26 -3.21 1.07 -14.61
CA GLY A 26 -4.42 0.95 -15.43
C GLY A 26 -5.57 0.19 -14.76
N ILE A 27 -5.65 0.24 -13.42
CA ILE A 27 -6.65 -0.46 -12.60
C ILE A 27 -7.33 0.50 -11.61
N THR A 28 -8.23 -0.01 -10.78
CA THR A 28 -8.91 0.78 -9.73
C THR A 28 -8.48 0.29 -8.35
N ALA A 29 -8.05 1.22 -7.49
CA ALA A 29 -7.78 0.93 -6.09
C ALA A 29 -9.07 0.65 -5.33
N LYS A 30 -9.05 -0.31 -4.41
CA LYS A 30 -10.16 -0.67 -3.54
C LYS A 30 -9.74 -0.62 -2.08
N SER A 31 -10.68 -0.26 -1.21
CA SER A 31 -10.50 -0.37 0.24
C SER A 31 -10.33 -1.84 0.65
N ILE A 32 -9.66 -2.08 1.79
CA ILE A 32 -9.57 -3.41 2.41
C ILE A 32 -10.92 -4.00 2.83
N ASP A 33 -12.00 -3.22 2.82
CA ASP A 33 -13.37 -3.72 3.07
C ASP A 33 -13.88 -4.63 1.94
N ASN A 34 -13.20 -4.61 0.78
CA ASN A 34 -13.54 -5.45 -0.36
C ASN A 34 -12.78 -6.78 -0.28
N GLU A 35 -13.51 -7.88 -0.29
CA GLU A 35 -12.93 -9.21 -0.26
C GLU A 35 -12.14 -9.56 -1.54
N ILE A 36 -11.18 -10.46 -1.38
CA ILE A 36 -10.43 -11.06 -2.50
C ILE A 36 -11.04 -12.43 -2.79
N ASN A 37 -11.79 -12.52 -3.89
CA ASN A 37 -12.49 -13.75 -4.29
C ASN A 37 -11.74 -14.58 -5.33
N GLU A 38 -10.71 -14.02 -5.94
CA GLU A 38 -9.95 -14.61 -7.04
C GLU A 38 -8.46 -14.71 -6.72
N LYS A 39 -7.74 -15.47 -7.55
CA LYS A 39 -6.27 -15.50 -7.48
C LYS A 39 -5.69 -14.17 -7.99
N ILE A 40 -4.76 -13.61 -7.24
CA ILE A 40 -4.04 -12.37 -7.54
C ILE A 40 -2.55 -12.68 -7.62
N ASP A 41 -1.92 -12.31 -8.72
CA ASP A 41 -0.48 -12.51 -8.88
C ASP A 41 0.31 -11.47 -8.05
N TYR A 42 -0.11 -10.20 -8.08
CA TYR A 42 0.51 -9.12 -7.29
C TYR A 42 -0.55 -8.30 -6.55
N LEU A 43 -0.45 -8.26 -5.24
CA LEU A 43 -1.30 -7.47 -4.36
C LEU A 43 -0.52 -6.30 -3.79
N PHE A 44 -0.76 -5.10 -4.33
CA PHE A 44 -0.33 -3.87 -3.66
C PHE A 44 -1.21 -3.66 -2.43
N ILE A 45 -0.61 -3.54 -1.26
CA ILE A 45 -1.33 -3.32 -0.02
C ILE A 45 -0.68 -2.20 0.78
N GLY A 46 -1.49 -1.28 1.27
CA GLY A 46 -0.96 -0.13 1.97
C GLY A 46 -1.86 0.45 3.05
N GLY A 47 -1.21 1.20 3.93
CA GLY A 47 -1.83 1.91 5.04
C GLY A 47 -1.05 3.12 5.48
N GLY A 48 -1.62 3.87 6.40
CA GLY A 48 -0.98 4.99 7.08
C GLY A 48 -0.56 4.64 8.51
N VAL A 49 0.32 5.45 9.08
CA VAL A 49 0.68 5.35 10.50
C VAL A 49 -0.42 6.00 11.34
N TYR A 50 -0.99 5.23 12.24
CA TYR A 50 -1.97 5.69 13.23
C TYR A 50 -1.50 5.28 14.63
N LYS A 51 -1.44 6.21 15.57
CA LYS A 51 -1.08 5.96 16.98
C LYS A 51 0.15 5.02 17.15
N PHE A 52 1.22 5.31 16.43
CA PHE A 52 2.49 4.58 16.49
C PHE A 52 2.52 3.16 15.86
N GLY A 53 1.56 2.80 15.02
CA GLY A 53 1.58 1.49 14.38
C GLY A 53 0.65 1.35 13.19
N ILE A 54 0.51 0.12 12.76
CA ILE A 54 -0.46 -0.28 11.73
C ILE A 54 -1.87 -0.25 12.33
N ASP A 55 -2.84 0.17 11.53
CA ASP A 55 -4.25 0.10 11.93
C ASP A 55 -4.68 -1.36 12.12
N GLU A 56 -5.49 -1.61 13.16
CA GLU A 56 -5.96 -2.96 13.49
C GLU A 56 -6.74 -3.61 12.35
N SER A 57 -7.50 -2.83 11.59
CA SER A 57 -8.26 -3.34 10.45
C SER A 57 -7.36 -3.85 9.33
N LEU A 58 -6.26 -3.14 9.04
CA LEU A 58 -5.25 -3.59 8.07
C LEU A 58 -4.51 -4.83 8.57
N SER A 59 -4.16 -4.88 9.85
CA SER A 59 -3.55 -6.06 10.47
C SER A 59 -4.44 -7.29 10.31
N LYS A 60 -5.71 -7.19 10.69
CA LYS A 60 -6.70 -8.27 10.55
C LYS A 60 -6.94 -8.67 9.09
N TYR A 61 -6.89 -7.69 8.18
CA TYR A 61 -7.03 -7.97 6.75
C TYR A 61 -5.88 -8.84 6.24
N ILE A 62 -4.63 -8.50 6.59
CA ILE A 62 -3.46 -9.30 6.22
C ILE A 62 -3.56 -10.70 6.83
N ASP A 63 -3.98 -10.82 8.08
CA ASP A 63 -4.15 -12.12 8.76
C ASP A 63 -5.16 -13.05 8.07
N LYS A 64 -6.11 -12.50 7.32
CA LYS A 64 -7.10 -13.26 6.53
C LYS A 64 -6.65 -13.63 5.13
N LEU A 65 -5.53 -13.07 4.64
CA LEU A 65 -5.05 -13.40 3.29
C LEU A 65 -4.68 -14.88 3.18
N ASP A 66 -5.07 -15.47 2.07
CA ASP A 66 -4.76 -16.87 1.73
C ASP A 66 -3.54 -16.92 0.81
N ASN A 67 -2.47 -17.58 1.24
CA ASN A 67 -1.24 -17.73 0.46
C ASN A 67 -1.41 -18.54 -0.83
N LYS A 68 -2.50 -19.28 -0.98
CA LYS A 68 -2.85 -19.97 -2.23
C LYS A 68 -3.47 -19.04 -3.26
N LYS A 69 -4.00 -17.89 -2.80
CA LYS A 69 -4.64 -16.89 -3.65
C LYS A 69 -3.73 -15.71 -3.99
N ILE A 70 -2.72 -15.43 -3.17
CA ILE A 70 -1.84 -14.27 -3.35
C ILE A 70 -0.45 -14.72 -3.76
N GLY A 71 -0.03 -14.35 -4.95
CA GLY A 71 1.30 -14.68 -5.46
C GLY A 71 2.41 -13.86 -4.80
N MET A 72 2.24 -12.55 -4.69
CA MET A 72 3.22 -11.66 -4.05
C MET A 72 2.55 -10.40 -3.50
N ILE A 73 3.01 -9.93 -2.35
CA ILE A 73 2.62 -8.65 -1.78
C ILE A 73 3.63 -7.57 -2.16
N VAL A 74 3.13 -6.39 -2.55
CA VAL A 74 3.91 -5.18 -2.84
C VAL A 74 3.52 -4.11 -1.82
N PRO A 75 4.34 -3.85 -0.78
CA PRO A 75 3.99 -2.92 0.28
C PRO A 75 4.07 -1.47 -0.16
N PHE A 76 3.11 -0.64 0.29
CA PHE A 76 3.23 0.81 0.23
C PHE A 76 2.65 1.46 1.48
N SER A 77 3.09 2.67 1.80
CA SER A 77 2.61 3.38 2.99
C SER A 77 2.65 4.89 2.84
N THR A 78 1.91 5.54 3.72
CA THR A 78 2.06 6.97 3.98
C THR A 78 2.58 7.16 5.39
N CYS A 79 3.58 8.02 5.56
CA CYS A 79 4.24 8.21 6.84
C CYS A 79 4.63 9.67 7.07
N ALA A 80 4.91 10.01 8.33
CA ALA A 80 5.45 11.31 8.72
C ALA A 80 6.98 11.28 8.92
N GLY A 81 7.61 10.09 8.91
CA GLY A 81 9.06 9.95 9.12
C GLY A 81 9.58 8.52 9.09
N PHE A 82 8.85 7.56 9.65
CA PHE A 82 9.31 6.18 9.76
C PHE A 82 8.47 5.22 8.91
N ASN A 83 9.15 4.30 8.20
CA ASN A 83 8.51 3.29 7.35
C ASN A 83 8.08 2.04 8.16
N LEU A 84 7.38 2.25 9.27
CA LEU A 84 6.98 1.18 10.18
C LEU A 84 5.89 0.29 9.57
N ILE A 85 5.02 0.86 8.75
CA ILE A 85 3.88 0.16 8.17
C ILE A 85 4.34 -0.89 7.16
N ASN A 86 5.22 -0.53 6.24
CA ASN A 86 5.73 -1.48 5.24
C ASN A 86 6.50 -2.62 5.91
N LYS A 87 7.26 -2.33 6.98
CA LYS A 87 7.92 -3.35 7.78
C LYS A 87 6.90 -4.35 8.37
N THR A 88 5.84 -3.85 8.99
CA THR A 88 4.80 -4.71 9.58
C THR A 88 4.04 -5.51 8.51
N ILE A 89 3.70 -4.89 7.37
CA ILE A 89 3.08 -5.61 6.24
C ILE A 89 3.98 -6.76 5.79
N ARG A 90 5.27 -6.49 5.63
CA ARG A 90 6.27 -7.47 5.21
C ARG A 90 6.38 -8.64 6.20
N GLU A 91 6.55 -8.35 7.49
CA GLU A 91 6.67 -9.36 8.55
C GLU A 91 5.43 -10.28 8.58
N LYS A 92 4.24 -9.70 8.64
CA LYS A 92 2.99 -10.46 8.62
C LYS A 92 2.78 -11.31 7.36
N SER A 93 3.19 -10.80 6.21
CA SER A 93 3.08 -11.53 4.94
C SER A 93 4.02 -12.74 4.91
N ILE A 94 5.25 -12.57 5.40
CA ILE A 94 6.24 -13.64 5.51
C ILE A 94 5.75 -14.73 6.49
N GLU A 95 5.20 -14.36 7.64
CA GLU A 95 4.60 -15.29 8.61
C GLU A 95 3.50 -16.15 7.98
N LYS A 96 2.80 -15.64 6.99
CA LYS A 96 1.76 -16.35 6.22
C LYS A 96 2.32 -17.12 5.01
N ASN A 97 3.62 -17.16 4.82
CA ASN A 97 4.27 -17.74 3.64
C ASN A 97 3.80 -17.10 2.31
N ILE A 98 3.53 -15.79 2.32
CA ILE A 98 3.24 -15.03 1.12
C ILE A 98 4.52 -14.29 0.71
N PRO A 99 5.03 -14.47 -0.51
CA PRO A 99 6.18 -13.73 -1.01
C PRO A 99 5.94 -12.21 -0.95
N VAL A 100 7.00 -11.45 -0.68
CA VAL A 100 6.92 -9.99 -0.63
C VAL A 100 7.97 -9.39 -1.56
N TYR A 101 7.57 -8.44 -2.38
CA TYR A 101 8.46 -7.68 -3.24
C TYR A 101 9.57 -7.03 -2.40
N ASP A 102 10.80 -7.09 -2.86
CA ASP A 102 11.99 -6.67 -2.10
C ASP A 102 12.02 -5.16 -1.81
N LYS A 103 11.39 -4.36 -2.66
CA LYS A 103 11.24 -2.91 -2.47
C LYS A 103 9.87 -2.56 -1.90
N ASP A 104 9.77 -1.39 -1.32
CA ASP A 104 8.52 -0.80 -0.86
C ASP A 104 8.46 0.71 -1.12
N LEU A 105 7.25 1.26 -1.12
CA LEU A 105 7.01 2.69 -1.30
C LEU A 105 6.55 3.32 0.01
N CYS A 106 7.22 4.37 0.47
CA CYS A 106 6.77 5.19 1.59
C CYS A 106 6.68 6.66 1.18
N ILE A 107 5.46 7.15 1.01
CA ILE A 107 5.22 8.56 0.68
C ILE A 107 5.10 9.39 1.96
N LYS A 108 5.99 10.35 2.10
CA LYS A 108 5.97 11.26 3.25
C LYS A 108 4.98 12.39 3.03
N PHE A 109 4.10 12.57 4.02
CA PHE A 109 3.25 13.73 4.14
C PHE A 109 3.73 14.55 5.33
N GLY A 110 4.09 15.82 5.11
CA GLY A 110 4.61 16.69 6.16
C GLY A 110 3.59 16.98 7.26
N PHE A 111 4.09 17.27 8.45
CA PHE A 111 3.29 17.70 9.61
C PHE A 111 2.60 19.08 9.43
N SER A 112 2.79 19.75 8.33
CA SER A 112 2.21 21.09 8.05
C SER A 112 0.70 21.06 7.82
N GLY A 113 0.02 20.25 8.56
CA GLY A 113 -1.42 20.03 8.51
C GLY A 113 -1.88 19.22 9.69
N PHE A 114 -1.18 19.30 10.80
CA PHE A 114 -1.62 18.74 12.07
C PHE A 114 -2.87 19.49 12.57
N LYS A 115 -3.93 19.36 11.82
CA LYS A 115 -5.25 19.62 12.33
C LYS A 115 -5.75 18.31 12.91
N LEU A 116 -5.86 18.27 14.20
CA LEU A 116 -6.01 17.12 15.06
C LEU A 116 -7.30 16.31 14.88
N PHE A 117 -8.20 16.67 13.97
CA PHE A 117 -9.51 16.03 13.85
C PHE A 117 -10.02 16.07 12.40
N GLY A 118 -10.12 14.91 11.77
CA GLY A 118 -10.92 14.74 10.56
C GLY A 118 -10.38 15.39 9.28
N LEU A 119 -9.08 15.46 9.13
CA LEU A 119 -8.51 16.19 8.03
C LEU A 119 -8.54 15.45 6.71
N LYS A 120 -9.11 16.15 5.77
CA LYS A 120 -8.87 15.92 4.36
C LYS A 120 -7.37 16.08 4.12
N GLY A 121 -6.66 14.96 4.00
CA GLY A 121 -5.24 14.92 3.68
C GLY A 121 -4.93 15.83 2.49
N GLY A 122 -3.74 16.40 2.46
CA GLY A 122 -3.30 17.31 1.40
C GLY A 122 -3.29 16.64 0.02
N LYS A 123 -3.22 17.43 -1.04
CA LYS A 123 -3.02 16.91 -2.40
C LYS A 123 -1.63 16.29 -2.51
N ILE A 124 -1.50 15.21 -3.29
CA ILE A 124 -0.20 14.67 -3.69
C ILE A 124 0.51 15.72 -4.55
N ASN A 125 1.74 16.05 -4.22
CA ASN A 125 2.56 16.99 -4.98
C ASN A 125 3.33 16.28 -6.11
N THR A 126 3.97 17.06 -6.98
CA THR A 126 4.71 16.55 -8.14
C THR A 126 5.85 15.61 -7.74
N GLU A 127 6.57 15.89 -6.67
CA GLU A 127 7.67 15.04 -6.18
C GLU A 127 7.14 13.68 -5.72
N GLN A 128 6.05 13.66 -4.97
CA GLN A 128 5.39 12.42 -4.52
C GLN A 128 4.86 11.61 -5.71
N ILE A 129 4.28 12.27 -6.72
CA ILE A 129 3.85 11.63 -7.97
C ILE A 129 5.05 10.98 -8.68
N ASN A 130 6.18 11.67 -8.77
CA ASN A 130 7.38 11.12 -9.39
C ASN A 130 7.92 9.91 -8.64
N GLN A 131 7.94 9.92 -7.31
CA GLN A 131 8.32 8.78 -6.48
C GLN A 131 7.42 7.56 -6.73
N ILE A 132 6.10 7.77 -6.84
CA ILE A 132 5.15 6.70 -7.16
C ILE A 132 5.43 6.15 -8.56
N LYS A 133 5.63 7.02 -9.54
CA LYS A 133 5.92 6.61 -10.92
C LYS A 133 7.20 5.79 -11.01
N GLU A 134 8.29 6.26 -10.42
CA GLU A 134 9.57 5.54 -10.40
C GLU A 134 9.43 4.15 -9.77
N PHE A 135 8.72 4.06 -8.64
CA PHE A 135 8.45 2.78 -7.98
C PHE A 135 7.67 1.82 -8.89
N ILE A 136 6.64 2.30 -9.60
CA ILE A 136 5.85 1.47 -10.53
C ILE A 136 6.68 1.08 -11.76
N ASP A 137 7.53 1.96 -12.29
CA ASP A 137 8.42 1.64 -13.40
C ASP A 137 9.43 0.53 -13.01
N GLU A 138 9.98 0.59 -11.80
CA GLU A 138 10.84 -0.46 -11.25
C GLU A 138 10.10 -1.79 -11.05
N PHE A 139 8.89 -1.73 -10.50
CA PHE A 139 8.04 -2.92 -10.36
C PHE A 139 7.70 -3.54 -11.71
N ASN A 140 7.38 -2.74 -12.72
CA ASN A 140 7.08 -3.25 -14.07
C ASN A 140 8.30 -3.96 -14.69
N LYS A 141 9.51 -3.41 -14.54
CA LYS A 141 10.75 -4.08 -14.95
C LYS A 141 10.96 -5.41 -14.23
N TYR A 142 10.70 -5.44 -12.93
CA TYR A 142 10.77 -6.69 -12.14
C TYR A 142 9.79 -7.74 -12.69
N LYS A 143 8.54 -7.33 -12.89
CA LYS A 143 7.46 -8.21 -13.40
C LYS A 143 7.75 -8.78 -14.80
N GLU A 144 8.42 -8.01 -15.67
CA GLU A 144 8.79 -8.44 -17.03
C GLU A 144 9.92 -9.47 -17.02
N ASN A 145 10.75 -9.49 -15.98
CA ASN A 145 11.91 -10.37 -15.85
C ASN A 145 11.64 -11.64 -15.02
N ASN A 146 10.43 -11.79 -14.45
CA ASN A 146 10.02 -12.92 -13.62
C ASN A 146 8.64 -13.44 -14.00
#